data_6d0482bf4c0ec2eb3b5254611c14f6d3
#
_entry.id   6d0482bf4c0ec2eb3b5254611c14f6d3
#
_cell.length_a   1.000
_cell.length_b   1.000
_cell.length_c   1.000
_cell.angle_alpha   90.00
_cell.angle_beta   90.00
_cell.angle_gamma   90.00
#
_symmetry.space_group_name_H-M   'P 1'
#
loop_
_entity.id
_entity.type
_entity.pdbx_description
1 polymer ?
#
loop_
_entity_poly.entity_id
_entity_poly.type
_entity_poly.pdbx_seq_one_letter_code
_entity_poly.pdbx_strand_id
1 'polypeptide(L)'
;MPIRKAQVSDIPALQGLLQQVLLIHHQARPDIFKAKGSKFSNEELEKILGQESTPIFVFENEAGGILGHLFCSIKEPVSPVLNPIKTLFIEDLCVDEKARGQKVGEQLYRFAEDYARKIGCYNLTLNVWNDNVGALRFYERLGLQAQETVMEKIL
;
A
#
# COMPACT_ATOMS: atom_id res chain seq x y z
N MET A 1 -14.57 11.90 8.34
CA MET A 1 -13.36 11.52 7.60
C MET A 1 -13.63 10.20 6.88
N PRO A 2 -13.47 10.15 5.56
CA PRO A 2 -13.69 8.91 4.82
C PRO A 2 -12.62 7.85 5.06
N ILE A 3 -11.44 8.24 5.58
CA ILE A 3 -10.35 7.30 5.85
C ILE A 3 -10.27 7.01 7.34
N ARG A 4 -10.25 5.74 7.68
CA ARG A 4 -10.18 5.27 9.06
C ARG A 4 -9.31 4.01 9.16
N LYS A 5 -8.94 3.64 10.38
CA LYS A 5 -8.28 2.35 10.60
C LYS A 5 -9.20 1.21 10.19
N ALA A 6 -8.62 0.20 9.57
CA ALA A 6 -9.35 -1.01 9.22
C ALA A 6 -9.66 -1.83 10.47
N GLN A 7 -10.76 -2.55 10.41
CA GLN A 7 -11.25 -3.43 11.47
C GLN A 7 -11.37 -4.85 10.94
N VAL A 8 -11.52 -5.81 11.83
CA VAL A 8 -11.69 -7.22 11.46
C VAL A 8 -12.85 -7.41 10.48
N SER A 9 -13.93 -6.64 10.65
CA SER A 9 -15.08 -6.69 9.75
C SER A 9 -14.77 -6.23 8.34
N ASP A 10 -13.65 -5.56 8.12
CA ASP A 10 -13.22 -5.12 6.78
C ASP A 10 -12.46 -6.18 6.00
N ILE A 11 -12.11 -7.31 6.63
CA ILE A 11 -11.27 -8.34 6.00
C ILE A 11 -11.81 -8.80 4.64
N PRO A 12 -13.11 -9.08 4.46
CA PRO A 12 -13.61 -9.46 3.14
C PRO A 12 -13.33 -8.40 2.06
N ALA A 13 -13.51 -7.12 2.40
CA ALA A 13 -13.23 -6.03 1.46
C ALA A 13 -11.73 -5.92 1.16
N LEU A 14 -10.88 -6.08 2.18
CA LEU A 14 -9.43 -6.09 1.99
C LEU A 14 -9.00 -7.24 1.07
N GLN A 15 -9.55 -8.43 1.26
CA GLN A 15 -9.24 -9.57 0.41
C GLN A 15 -9.63 -9.32 -1.05
N GLY A 16 -10.79 -8.70 -1.27
CA GLY A 16 -11.25 -8.34 -2.61
C GLY A 16 -10.30 -7.38 -3.32
N LEU A 17 -9.84 -6.35 -2.60
CA LEU A 17 -8.90 -5.37 -3.15
C LEU A 17 -7.52 -5.99 -3.40
N LEU A 18 -7.05 -6.87 -2.52
CA LEU A 18 -5.79 -7.57 -2.70
C LEU A 18 -5.81 -8.46 -3.95
N GLN A 19 -6.96 -9.06 -4.28
CA GLN A 19 -7.11 -9.82 -5.51
C GLN A 19 -7.01 -8.93 -6.75
N GLN A 20 -7.58 -7.73 -6.71
CA GLN A 20 -7.46 -6.77 -7.82
C GLN A 20 -6.00 -6.40 -8.07
N VAL A 21 -5.24 -6.13 -7.01
CA VAL A 21 -3.80 -5.79 -7.12
C VAL A 21 -3.01 -6.96 -7.69
N LEU A 22 -3.29 -8.17 -7.20
CA LEU A 22 -2.59 -9.37 -7.70
C LEU A 22 -2.81 -9.53 -9.20
N LEU A 23 -4.02 -9.32 -9.68
CA LEU A 23 -4.32 -9.43 -11.11
C LEU A 23 -3.53 -8.41 -11.93
N ILE A 24 -3.40 -7.17 -11.45
CA ILE A 24 -2.60 -6.14 -12.11
C ILE A 24 -1.14 -6.58 -12.19
N HIS A 25 -0.58 -7.10 -11.10
CA HIS A 25 0.79 -7.58 -11.08
C HIS A 25 0.98 -8.79 -12.00
N HIS A 26 0.03 -9.73 -12.00
CA HIS A 26 0.07 -10.88 -12.88
C HIS A 26 0.06 -10.47 -14.36
N GLN A 27 -0.76 -9.50 -14.74
CA GLN A 27 -0.83 -9.00 -16.12
C GLN A 27 0.49 -8.35 -16.55
N ALA A 28 1.16 -7.66 -15.63
CA ALA A 28 2.44 -7.03 -15.91
C ALA A 28 3.60 -8.04 -15.94
N ARG A 29 3.63 -8.96 -14.98
CA ARG A 29 4.73 -9.94 -14.83
C ARG A 29 4.15 -11.32 -14.50
N PRO A 30 3.57 -12.02 -15.49
CA PRO A 30 2.98 -13.35 -15.25
C PRO A 30 4.04 -14.41 -14.89
N ASP A 31 5.31 -14.16 -15.18
CA ASP A 31 6.42 -15.01 -14.77
C ASP A 31 6.72 -14.92 -13.27
N ILE A 32 6.36 -13.83 -12.63
CA ILE A 32 6.63 -13.61 -11.20
C ILE A 32 5.38 -13.82 -10.36
N PHE A 33 4.25 -13.29 -10.81
CA PHE A 33 3.00 -13.31 -10.04
C PHE A 33 2.03 -14.36 -10.57
N LYS A 34 1.43 -15.13 -9.64
CA LYS A 34 0.34 -16.04 -9.96
C LYS A 34 -0.91 -15.25 -10.32
N ALA A 35 -1.79 -15.84 -11.12
CA ALA A 35 -3.07 -15.24 -11.47
C ALA A 35 -4.06 -15.25 -10.30
N LYS A 36 -3.92 -16.22 -9.39
CA LYS A 36 -4.84 -16.46 -8.27
C LYS A 36 -4.05 -16.75 -7.00
N GLY A 37 -4.65 -16.44 -5.87
CA GLY A 37 -4.08 -16.67 -4.55
C GLY A 37 -4.40 -15.52 -3.63
N SER A 38 -4.19 -15.72 -2.34
CA SER A 38 -4.35 -14.69 -1.33
C SER A 38 -2.97 -14.31 -0.79
N LYS A 39 -2.64 -13.03 -0.84
CA LYS A 39 -1.38 -12.54 -0.28
C LYS A 39 -1.30 -12.84 1.21
N PHE A 40 -2.44 -12.72 1.90
CA PHE A 40 -2.58 -13.01 3.33
C PHE A 40 -3.81 -13.87 3.56
N SER A 41 -3.73 -14.80 4.51
CA SER A 41 -4.91 -15.49 5.03
C SER A 41 -5.72 -14.52 5.91
N ASN A 42 -6.97 -14.87 6.19
CA ASN A 42 -7.78 -14.07 7.12
C ASN A 42 -7.14 -13.98 8.50
N GLU A 43 -6.54 -15.08 8.96
CA GLU A 43 -5.84 -15.13 10.24
C GLU A 43 -4.62 -14.21 10.27
N GLU A 44 -3.86 -14.18 9.18
CA GLU A 44 -2.74 -13.27 9.02
C GLU A 44 -3.19 -11.82 9.03
N LEU A 45 -4.30 -11.50 8.36
CA LEU A 45 -4.86 -10.14 8.36
C LEU A 45 -5.31 -9.72 9.75
N GLU A 46 -5.96 -10.62 10.50
CA GLU A 46 -6.33 -10.32 11.89
C GLU A 46 -5.10 -9.97 12.73
N LYS A 47 -4.03 -10.71 12.55
CA LYS A 47 -2.77 -10.48 13.27
C LYS A 47 -2.16 -9.13 12.88
N ILE A 48 -2.13 -8.82 11.59
CA ILE A 48 -1.60 -7.54 11.09
C ILE A 48 -2.42 -6.38 11.66
N LEU A 49 -3.74 -6.50 11.66
CA LEU A 49 -4.64 -5.47 12.20
C LEU A 49 -4.39 -5.18 13.68
N GLY A 50 -3.90 -6.17 14.42
CA GLY A 50 -3.58 -6.03 15.85
C GLY A 50 -2.21 -5.45 16.14
N GLN A 51 -1.38 -5.18 15.12
CA GLN A 51 -0.02 -4.67 15.29
C GLN A 51 0.07 -3.18 15.03
N GLU A 52 0.65 -2.42 15.96
CA GLU A 52 0.83 -0.97 15.79
C GLU A 52 1.85 -0.61 14.70
N SER A 53 2.82 -1.50 14.45
CA SER A 53 3.85 -1.26 13.44
C SER A 53 3.40 -1.50 12.01
N THR A 54 2.21 -2.07 11.81
CA THR A 54 1.67 -2.39 10.49
C THR A 54 0.23 -1.89 10.35
N PRO A 55 0.01 -0.56 10.44
CA PRO A 55 -1.35 -0.02 10.38
C PRO A 55 -1.97 -0.18 9.00
N ILE A 56 -3.25 -0.54 8.97
CA ILE A 56 -4.05 -0.63 7.76
C ILE A 56 -5.17 0.39 7.85
N PHE A 57 -5.36 1.15 6.79
CA PHE A 57 -6.44 2.13 6.67
C PHE A 57 -7.31 1.81 5.48
N VAL A 58 -8.58 2.17 5.58
CA VAL A 58 -9.56 1.98 4.51
C VAL A 58 -10.24 3.29 4.19
N PHE A 59 -10.62 3.45 2.94
CA PHE A 59 -11.44 4.55 2.47
C PHE A 59 -12.88 4.05 2.41
N GLU A 60 -13.74 4.60 3.26
CA GLU A 60 -15.14 4.21 3.36
C GLU A 60 -16.02 5.32 2.78
N ASN A 61 -16.93 4.97 1.87
CA ASN A 61 -17.88 5.95 1.35
C ASN A 61 -19.04 6.16 2.31
N GLU A 62 -19.95 7.10 1.99
CA GLU A 62 -21.08 7.42 2.84
C GLU A 62 -22.05 6.25 3.05
N ALA A 63 -22.10 5.33 2.09
CA ALA A 63 -22.96 4.14 2.17
C ALA A 63 -22.30 2.97 2.93
N GLY A 64 -21.10 3.15 3.45
CA GLY A 64 -20.37 2.12 4.18
C GLY A 64 -19.55 1.17 3.32
N GLY A 65 -19.46 1.42 2.01
CA GLY A 65 -18.64 0.61 1.10
C GLY A 65 -17.17 0.99 1.17
N ILE A 66 -16.30 0.01 1.10
CA ILE A 66 -14.85 0.22 1.10
C ILE A 66 -14.38 0.40 -0.34
N LEU A 67 -13.85 1.58 -0.63
CA LEU A 67 -13.39 1.95 -1.97
C LEU A 67 -11.89 1.80 -2.19
N GLY A 68 -11.14 1.62 -1.13
CA GLY A 68 -9.70 1.47 -1.23
C GLY A 68 -9.07 1.16 0.11
N HIS A 69 -7.80 0.77 0.06
CA HIS A 69 -7.04 0.48 1.27
C HIS A 69 -5.61 1.01 1.19
N LEU A 70 -4.99 1.11 2.35
CA LEU A 70 -3.61 1.53 2.52
C LEU A 70 -2.99 0.63 3.60
N PHE A 71 -2.05 -0.21 3.19
CA PHE A 71 -1.26 -1.04 4.09
C PHE A 71 0.08 -0.35 4.31
N CYS A 72 0.44 -0.12 5.56
CA CYS A 72 1.69 0.53 5.92
C CYS A 72 2.54 -0.35 6.83
N SER A 73 3.82 -0.07 6.84
CA SER A 73 4.76 -0.67 7.78
C SER A 73 5.69 0.44 8.29
N ILE A 74 5.79 0.57 9.61
CA ILE A 74 6.68 1.53 10.23
C ILE A 74 8.04 0.85 10.39
N LYS A 75 9.07 1.39 9.75
CA LYS A 75 10.41 0.81 9.73
C LYS A 75 11.40 1.70 10.46
N GLU A 76 12.10 1.09 11.42
CA GLU A 76 13.16 1.75 12.19
C GLU A 76 14.38 0.82 12.19
N PRO A 77 15.08 0.71 11.04
CA PRO A 77 16.18 -0.25 10.94
C PRO A 77 17.32 0.12 11.89
N VAL A 78 17.88 -0.90 12.54
CA VAL A 78 19.02 -0.75 13.43
C VAL A 78 20.23 -1.37 12.76
N SER A 79 21.25 -0.56 12.53
CA SER A 79 22.49 -1.01 11.87
C SER A 79 23.63 -0.09 12.28
N PRO A 80 24.86 -0.63 12.44
CA PRO A 80 26.01 0.20 12.74
C PRO A 80 26.35 1.24 11.66
N VAL A 81 25.82 1.05 10.44
CA VAL A 81 26.12 1.92 9.30
C VAL A 81 24.94 2.79 8.88
N LEU A 82 23.80 2.70 9.57
CA LEU A 82 22.62 3.49 9.23
C LEU A 82 22.32 4.50 10.33
N ASN A 83 21.95 5.71 9.92
CA ASN A 83 21.40 6.69 10.86
C ASN A 83 20.05 6.20 11.35
N PRO A 84 19.68 6.49 12.61
CA PRO A 84 18.40 6.04 13.18
C PRO A 84 17.24 6.90 12.69
N ILE A 85 16.76 6.61 11.50
CA ILE A 85 15.59 7.28 10.92
C ILE A 85 14.39 6.35 10.91
N LYS A 86 13.20 6.95 11.03
CA LYS A 86 11.92 6.25 10.95
C LYS A 86 11.33 6.47 9.56
N THR A 87 10.91 5.38 8.93
CA THR A 87 10.33 5.40 7.59
C THR A 87 8.93 4.81 7.64
N LEU A 88 7.98 5.46 6.98
CA LEU A 88 6.69 4.84 6.69
C LEU A 88 6.79 4.19 5.32
N PHE A 89 6.71 2.86 5.30
CA PHE A 89 6.70 2.11 4.05
C PHE A 89 5.26 1.78 3.67
N ILE A 90 4.85 2.17 2.47
CA ILE A 90 3.55 1.78 1.94
C ILE A 90 3.71 0.40 1.30
N GLU A 91 3.17 -0.62 1.99
CA GLU A 91 3.19 -2.01 1.49
C GLU A 91 2.25 -2.17 0.30
N ASP A 92 1.09 -1.50 0.36
CA ASP A 92 0.08 -1.61 -0.67
C ASP A 92 -0.89 -0.45 -0.58
N LEU A 93 -1.21 0.13 -1.73
CA LEU A 93 -2.24 1.14 -1.88
C LEU A 93 -3.09 0.72 -3.07
N CYS A 94 -4.34 0.45 -2.82
CA CYS A 94 -5.25 -0.05 -3.85
C CYS A 94 -6.57 0.71 -3.81
N VAL A 95 -7.09 1.01 -4.98
CA VAL A 95 -8.41 1.61 -5.16
C VAL A 95 -9.27 0.64 -5.95
N ASP A 96 -10.50 0.40 -5.48
CA ASP A 96 -11.46 -0.43 -6.20
C ASP A 96 -11.62 0.12 -7.62
N GLU A 97 -11.61 -0.76 -8.61
CA GLU A 97 -11.74 -0.36 -10.00
C GLU A 97 -13.02 0.44 -10.28
N LYS A 98 -14.09 0.17 -9.50
CA LYS A 98 -15.36 0.88 -9.61
C LYS A 98 -15.31 2.30 -9.05
N ALA A 99 -14.28 2.61 -8.27
CA ALA A 99 -14.13 3.91 -7.62
C ALA A 99 -13.07 4.78 -8.27
N ARG A 100 -12.51 4.36 -9.40
CA ARG A 100 -11.50 5.14 -10.11
C ARG A 100 -12.11 6.45 -10.62
N GLY A 101 -11.28 7.50 -10.68
CA GLY A 101 -11.73 8.83 -11.08
C GLY A 101 -12.29 9.68 -9.95
N GLN A 102 -12.38 9.15 -8.73
CA GLN A 102 -12.87 9.87 -7.57
C GLN A 102 -11.74 10.36 -6.65
N LYS A 103 -10.51 10.28 -7.12
CA LYS A 103 -9.29 10.68 -6.37
C LYS A 103 -9.11 9.95 -5.04
N VAL A 104 -9.63 8.74 -4.92
CA VAL A 104 -9.48 7.92 -3.71
C VAL A 104 -8.01 7.62 -3.44
N GLY A 105 -7.26 7.26 -4.48
CA GLY A 105 -5.83 6.96 -4.35
C GLY A 105 -5.02 8.16 -3.87
N GLU A 106 -5.28 9.35 -4.41
CA GLU A 106 -4.60 10.56 -3.96
C GLU A 106 -4.93 10.88 -2.51
N GLN A 107 -6.18 10.74 -2.11
CA GLN A 107 -6.59 10.98 -0.73
C GLN A 107 -5.94 9.98 0.23
N LEU A 108 -5.87 8.70 -0.14
CA LEU A 108 -5.17 7.69 0.66
C LEU A 108 -3.68 8.00 0.78
N TYR A 109 -3.05 8.41 -0.31
CA TYR A 109 -1.64 8.78 -0.29
C TYR A 109 -1.41 10.01 0.62
N ARG A 110 -2.23 11.05 0.47
CA ARG A 110 -2.13 12.25 1.31
C ARG A 110 -2.31 11.92 2.79
N PHE A 111 -3.23 11.02 3.08
CA PHE A 111 -3.42 10.53 4.44
C PHE A 111 -2.14 9.85 4.96
N ALA A 112 -1.49 9.02 4.13
CA ALA A 112 -0.24 8.36 4.52
C ALA A 112 0.86 9.38 4.82
N GLU A 113 0.98 10.42 4.00
CA GLU A 113 1.95 11.49 4.19
C GLU A 113 1.73 12.22 5.51
N ASP A 114 0.48 12.60 5.79
CA ASP A 114 0.13 13.29 7.01
C ASP A 114 0.36 12.41 8.24
N TYR A 115 -0.01 11.14 8.13
CA TYR A 115 0.23 10.15 9.19
C TYR A 115 1.72 9.99 9.46
N ALA A 116 2.53 9.88 8.42
CA ALA A 116 3.99 9.75 8.55
C ALA A 116 4.60 10.95 9.28
N ARG A 117 4.17 12.16 8.94
CA ARG A 117 4.63 13.37 9.62
C ARG A 117 4.20 13.38 11.07
N LYS A 118 2.97 12.99 11.35
CA LYS A 118 2.41 12.98 12.70
C LYS A 118 3.16 12.04 13.64
N ILE A 119 3.61 10.89 13.14
CA ILE A 119 4.36 9.91 13.96
C ILE A 119 5.87 10.13 13.90
N GLY A 120 6.34 11.20 13.27
CA GLY A 120 7.76 11.58 13.28
C GLY A 120 8.63 10.85 12.26
N CYS A 121 8.06 10.39 11.15
CA CYS A 121 8.87 9.76 10.11
C CYS A 121 9.73 10.78 9.38
N TYR A 122 10.94 10.35 9.04
CA TYR A 122 11.86 11.12 8.20
C TYR A 122 11.41 11.11 6.75
N ASN A 123 10.95 9.96 6.25
CA ASN A 123 10.52 9.80 4.87
C ASN A 123 9.39 8.79 4.76
N LEU A 124 8.83 8.73 3.57
CA LEU A 124 7.84 7.75 3.16
C LEU A 124 8.38 7.06 1.92
N THR A 125 8.34 5.73 1.88
CA THR A 125 8.84 4.95 0.75
C THR A 125 7.80 3.93 0.29
N LEU A 126 7.96 3.48 -0.94
CA LEU A 126 7.16 2.39 -1.51
C LEU A 126 7.93 1.78 -2.68
N ASN A 127 7.52 0.59 -3.07
CA ASN A 127 8.05 -0.05 -4.26
C ASN A 127 7.00 0.04 -5.38
N VAL A 128 7.46 0.30 -6.59
CA VAL A 128 6.60 0.33 -7.77
C VAL A 128 7.31 -0.39 -8.91
N TRP A 129 6.59 -1.29 -9.59
CA TRP A 129 7.12 -1.99 -10.75
C TRP A 129 7.21 -1.03 -11.94
N ASN A 130 8.33 -1.05 -12.66
CA ASN A 130 8.51 -0.22 -13.85
C ASN A 130 7.41 -0.47 -14.89
N ASP A 131 6.92 -1.70 -14.98
CA ASP A 131 5.87 -2.06 -15.92
C ASP A 131 4.52 -1.45 -15.56
N ASN A 132 4.35 -1.02 -14.31
CA ASN A 132 3.15 -0.30 -13.88
C ASN A 132 3.35 1.19 -14.08
N VAL A 133 3.33 1.62 -15.33
CA VAL A 133 3.60 3.02 -15.72
C VAL A 133 2.61 3.98 -15.09
N GLY A 134 1.35 3.57 -14.97
CA GLY A 134 0.31 4.41 -14.36
C GLY A 134 0.61 4.72 -12.91
N ALA A 135 0.99 3.70 -12.13
CA ALA A 135 1.35 3.88 -10.72
C ALA A 135 2.61 4.73 -10.58
N LEU A 136 3.63 4.47 -11.41
CA LEU A 136 4.86 5.23 -11.37
C LEU A 136 4.60 6.73 -11.59
N ARG A 137 3.83 7.07 -12.62
CA ARG A 137 3.46 8.45 -12.92
C ARG A 137 2.62 9.08 -11.81
N PHE A 138 1.72 8.30 -11.22
CA PHE A 138 0.89 8.75 -10.10
C PHE A 138 1.78 9.23 -8.94
N TYR A 139 2.75 8.40 -8.55
CA TYR A 139 3.64 8.75 -7.44
C TYR A 139 4.60 9.88 -7.79
N GLU A 140 5.11 9.93 -9.02
CA GLU A 140 5.96 11.04 -9.47
C GLU A 140 5.22 12.37 -9.40
N ARG A 141 3.95 12.41 -9.80
CA ARG A 141 3.13 13.64 -9.71
C ARG A 141 2.93 14.08 -8.25
N LEU A 142 2.96 13.15 -7.32
CA LEU A 142 2.83 13.45 -5.89
C LEU A 142 4.15 13.85 -5.25
N GLY A 143 5.23 13.92 -6.03
CA GLY A 143 6.53 14.40 -5.57
C GLY A 143 7.51 13.31 -5.14
N LEU A 144 7.19 12.04 -5.34
CA LEU A 144 8.13 10.97 -5.04
C LEU A 144 9.22 10.89 -6.09
N GLN A 145 10.41 10.51 -5.66
CA GLN A 145 11.57 10.33 -6.51
C GLN A 145 12.12 8.92 -6.32
N ALA A 146 12.74 8.39 -7.36
CA ALA A 146 13.39 7.09 -7.27
C ALA A 146 14.52 7.14 -6.23
N GLN A 147 14.48 6.24 -5.25
CA GLN A 147 15.49 6.14 -4.21
C GLN A 147 16.57 5.12 -4.57
N GLU A 148 16.14 3.93 -4.99
CA GLU A 148 17.03 2.87 -5.42
C GLU A 148 16.38 2.11 -6.57
N THR A 149 17.15 1.36 -7.30
CA THR A 149 16.65 0.60 -8.44
C THR A 149 17.07 -0.86 -8.32
N VAL A 150 16.11 -1.77 -8.47
CA VAL A 150 16.37 -3.19 -8.54
C VAL A 150 16.57 -3.57 -10.00
N MET A 151 17.72 -4.12 -10.33
CA MET A 151 18.06 -4.56 -11.67
C MET A 151 17.94 -6.08 -11.75
N GLU A 152 17.40 -6.61 -12.84
CA GLU A 152 17.32 -8.05 -13.03
C GLU A 152 17.83 -8.46 -14.42
N LYS A 153 18.22 -9.71 -14.51
CA LYS A 153 18.55 -10.33 -15.78
C LYS A 153 17.94 -11.75 -15.77
N ILE A 154 17.07 -12.01 -16.74
CA ILE A 154 16.50 -13.35 -16.88
C ILE A 154 17.58 -14.26 -17.45
N LEU A 155 17.82 -15.41 -16.80
CA LEU A 155 18.86 -16.35 -17.18
C LEU A 155 18.34 -17.49 -18.04
#